data_271dc73705490b7ad951f66466899ccf
#
_entry.id   271dc73705490b7ad951f66466899ccf
#
_cell.length_a   1.000
_cell.length_b   1.000
_cell.length_c   1.000
_cell.angle_alpha   90.00
_cell.angle_beta   90.00
_cell.angle_gamma   90.00
#
_symmetry.space_group_name_H-M   'P 1'
#
loop_
_entity.id
_entity.type
_entity.pdbx_description
1 polymer ?
#
loop_
_entity_poly.entity_id
_entity_poly.type
_entity_poly.pdbx_seq_one_letter_code
_entity_poly.pdbx_strand_id
1 'polypeptide(L)'
;MIQAKIDIETTNVFNKAYASTDRITCLQGGTRSSKTYSLCQLFIVKALQETGKVFTICRKTRPALKGTAYRDVISILKELEIYSEEYHNKSELSYSLNGNLIEFISIDQSQKIRGRKRDYLWCNEANEFAYEDWQQLILRTTEQIYLDYNPSDPYSWIYEKVITRDDCTFIKSTYLANPFLDDETIAEIERLKELDPDYWRVYGLGDIASASTQIFKSFNLVDDVQGSLVGFGLDFGFTNSPSALCAVYQLDDSLYIKELSLIHI
;
A
#
# COMPACT_ATOMS: atom_id res chain seq x y z
N MET A 1 -37.44 -10.01 -9.44
CA MET A 1 -36.12 -10.08 -8.77
C MET A 1 -36.33 -9.59 -7.34
N ILE A 2 -36.14 -10.45 -6.36
CA ILE A 2 -36.14 -10.04 -4.94
C ILE A 2 -34.84 -9.29 -4.76
N GLN A 3 -34.89 -7.96 -4.58
CA GLN A 3 -33.71 -7.18 -4.15
C GLN A 3 -33.45 -7.59 -2.69
N ALA A 4 -32.48 -8.46 -2.50
CA ALA A 4 -31.97 -8.75 -1.17
C ALA A 4 -31.29 -7.46 -0.66
N LYS A 5 -31.81 -6.91 0.42
CA LYS A 5 -31.16 -5.80 1.12
C LYS A 5 -29.97 -6.39 1.87
N ILE A 6 -28.78 -5.94 1.53
CA ILE A 6 -27.55 -6.31 2.22
C ILE A 6 -27.19 -5.16 3.15
N ASP A 7 -27.19 -5.41 4.45
CA ASP A 7 -26.75 -4.46 5.46
C ASP A 7 -25.27 -4.71 5.78
N ILE A 8 -24.43 -3.68 5.67
CA ILE A 8 -23.00 -3.74 5.94
C ILE A 8 -22.65 -2.70 7.00
N GLU A 9 -22.07 -3.14 8.09
CA GLU A 9 -21.47 -2.22 9.06
C GLU A 9 -20.13 -1.71 8.52
N THR A 10 -19.99 -0.38 8.50
CA THR A 10 -18.84 0.28 7.89
C THR A 10 -18.15 1.23 8.84
N THR A 11 -16.87 1.52 8.57
CA THR A 11 -16.10 2.52 9.30
C THR A 11 -16.17 3.90 8.64
N ASN A 12 -15.74 4.94 9.35
CA ASN A 12 -15.58 6.26 8.76
C ASN A 12 -14.56 6.27 7.59
N VAL A 13 -13.58 5.37 7.61
CA VAL A 13 -12.62 5.19 6.51
C VAL A 13 -13.33 4.73 5.24
N PHE A 14 -14.21 3.74 5.37
CA PHE A 14 -15.08 3.30 4.26
C PHE A 14 -15.90 4.46 3.72
N ASN A 15 -16.61 5.19 4.58
CA ASN A 15 -17.49 6.27 4.17
C ASN A 15 -16.76 7.36 3.40
N LYS A 16 -15.57 7.75 3.85
CA LYS A 16 -14.72 8.72 3.15
C LYS A 16 -14.24 8.21 1.81
N ALA A 17 -13.80 6.96 1.75
CA ALA A 17 -13.32 6.35 0.50
C ALA A 17 -14.46 6.15 -0.51
N TYR A 18 -15.66 5.77 -0.05
CA TYR A 18 -16.84 5.61 -0.90
C TYR A 18 -17.35 6.95 -1.45
N ALA A 19 -17.28 8.02 -0.66
CA ALA A 19 -17.71 9.36 -1.07
C ALA A 19 -16.71 10.04 -2.04
N SER A 20 -15.50 9.52 -2.16
CA SER A 20 -14.50 10.09 -3.07
C SER A 20 -14.90 9.90 -4.53
N THR A 21 -14.89 10.99 -5.29
CA THR A 21 -15.13 11.02 -6.73
C THR A 21 -13.84 11.21 -7.54
N ASP A 22 -12.72 11.47 -6.85
CA ASP A 22 -11.44 11.64 -7.50
C ASP A 22 -10.96 10.34 -8.14
N ARG A 23 -10.09 10.50 -9.13
CA ARG A 23 -9.49 9.36 -9.82
C ARG A 23 -8.69 8.47 -8.88
N ILE A 24 -8.00 9.06 -7.91
CA ILE A 24 -7.17 8.35 -6.95
C ILE A 24 -7.68 8.62 -5.54
N THR A 25 -7.78 7.58 -4.73
CA THR A 25 -8.04 7.67 -3.29
C THR A 25 -6.90 7.00 -2.55
N CYS A 26 -6.17 7.78 -1.78
CA CYS A 26 -4.95 7.37 -1.08
C CYS A 26 -5.23 7.28 0.43
N LEU A 27 -5.14 6.06 0.98
CA LEU A 27 -5.42 5.77 2.40
C LEU A 27 -4.11 5.51 3.14
N GLN A 28 -3.63 6.51 3.87
CA GLN A 28 -2.51 6.38 4.79
C GLN A 28 -3.00 6.08 6.20
N GLY A 29 -2.31 5.22 6.93
CA GLY A 29 -2.67 5.06 8.34
C GLY A 29 -1.88 3.99 9.06
N GLY A 30 -2.05 3.97 10.36
CA GLY A 30 -1.44 2.98 11.23
C GLY A 30 -2.01 1.57 11.04
N THR A 31 -1.42 0.63 11.75
CA THR A 31 -1.94 -0.74 11.86
C THR A 31 -3.35 -0.71 12.49
N ARG A 32 -4.19 -1.66 12.09
CA ARG A 32 -5.56 -1.81 12.62
C ARG A 32 -6.48 -0.59 12.39
N SER A 33 -6.13 0.36 11.54
CA SER A 33 -6.94 1.54 11.21
C SER A 33 -8.07 1.27 10.20
N SER A 34 -8.42 0.01 9.97
CA SER A 34 -9.48 -0.49 9.08
C SER A 34 -9.31 -0.22 7.57
N LYS A 35 -8.19 0.33 7.10
CA LYS A 35 -7.97 0.66 5.67
C LYS A 35 -8.28 -0.50 4.74
N THR A 36 -7.56 -1.60 4.90
CA THR A 36 -7.66 -2.80 4.05
C THR A 36 -9.07 -3.40 4.08
N TYR A 37 -9.66 -3.56 5.28
CA TYR A 37 -11.01 -4.10 5.41
C TYR A 37 -12.07 -3.19 4.78
N SER A 38 -11.95 -1.87 4.97
CA SER A 38 -12.84 -0.89 4.33
C SER A 38 -12.75 -0.92 2.81
N LEU A 39 -11.55 -1.12 2.23
CA LEU A 39 -11.41 -1.27 0.79
C LEU A 39 -11.93 -2.62 0.28
N CYS A 40 -11.84 -3.71 1.06
CA CYS A 40 -12.51 -4.96 0.71
C CYS A 40 -14.04 -4.76 0.61
N GLN A 41 -14.65 -4.13 1.61
CA GLN A 41 -16.07 -3.80 1.60
C GLN A 41 -16.43 -2.88 0.43
N LEU A 42 -15.61 -1.86 0.17
CA LEU A 42 -15.84 -0.90 -0.91
C LEU A 42 -15.88 -1.58 -2.28
N PHE A 43 -14.94 -2.48 -2.55
CA PHE A 43 -14.88 -3.21 -3.83
C PHE A 43 -16.07 -4.15 -4.00
N ILE A 44 -16.51 -4.81 -2.93
CA ILE A 44 -17.72 -5.63 -2.95
C ILE A 44 -18.97 -4.75 -3.21
N VAL A 45 -19.12 -3.63 -2.50
CA VAL A 45 -20.26 -2.73 -2.68
C VAL A 45 -20.32 -2.17 -4.09
N LYS A 46 -19.21 -1.69 -4.65
CA LYS A 46 -19.15 -1.21 -6.03
C LYS A 46 -19.49 -2.32 -7.03
N ALA A 47 -18.97 -3.53 -6.82
CA ALA A 47 -19.27 -4.67 -7.68
C ALA A 47 -20.75 -5.11 -7.60
N LEU A 48 -21.43 -4.87 -6.48
CA LEU A 48 -22.89 -5.11 -6.37
C LEU A 48 -23.71 -4.02 -7.07
N GLN A 49 -23.21 -2.79 -7.13
CA GLN A 49 -23.88 -1.64 -7.73
C GLN A 49 -23.69 -1.52 -9.25
N GLU A 50 -22.61 -2.08 -9.76
CA GLU A 50 -22.21 -2.00 -11.17
C GLU A 50 -22.19 -3.38 -11.83
N THR A 51 -22.14 -3.43 -13.17
CA THR A 51 -22.02 -4.67 -13.94
C THR A 51 -21.02 -4.51 -15.09
N GLY A 52 -20.40 -5.61 -15.52
CA GLY A 52 -19.48 -5.65 -16.65
C GLY A 52 -18.13 -4.98 -16.39
N LYS A 53 -17.75 -4.82 -15.13
CA LYS A 53 -16.50 -4.18 -14.70
C LYS A 53 -15.45 -5.19 -14.25
N VAL A 54 -14.19 -4.78 -14.35
CA VAL A 54 -13.04 -5.51 -13.84
C VAL A 54 -12.44 -4.77 -12.66
N PHE A 55 -12.48 -5.40 -11.49
CA PHE A 55 -11.92 -4.94 -10.23
C PHE A 55 -10.61 -5.68 -9.97
N THR A 56 -9.49 -5.00 -10.00
CA THR A 56 -8.18 -5.60 -9.78
C THR A 56 -7.64 -5.20 -8.41
N ILE A 57 -7.35 -6.18 -7.58
CA ILE A 57 -6.69 -6.02 -6.29
C ILE A 57 -5.27 -6.55 -6.42
N CYS A 58 -4.27 -5.71 -6.16
CA CYS A 58 -2.89 -6.12 -6.30
C CYS A 58 -2.07 -5.90 -5.03
N ARG A 59 -1.06 -6.77 -4.84
CA ARG A 59 -0.06 -6.67 -3.79
C ARG A 59 1.30 -7.12 -4.34
N LYS A 60 2.39 -6.82 -3.63
CA LYS A 60 3.74 -7.13 -4.09
C LYS A 60 3.94 -8.62 -4.36
N THR A 61 3.54 -9.49 -3.44
CA THR A 61 3.74 -10.94 -3.57
C THR A 61 2.43 -11.73 -3.45
N ARG A 62 2.38 -12.88 -4.14
CA ARG A 62 1.21 -13.76 -4.11
C ARG A 62 0.90 -14.35 -2.72
N PRO A 63 1.88 -14.78 -1.90
CA PRO A 63 1.59 -15.24 -0.53
C PRO A 63 0.98 -14.14 0.34
N ALA A 64 1.52 -12.92 0.29
CA ALA A 64 0.98 -11.78 1.03
C ALA A 64 -0.44 -11.43 0.59
N LEU A 65 -0.71 -11.42 -0.72
CA LEU A 65 -2.04 -11.19 -1.28
C LEU A 65 -3.06 -12.20 -0.77
N LYS A 66 -2.71 -13.51 -0.78
CA LYS A 66 -3.57 -14.59 -0.28
C LYS A 66 -3.87 -14.49 1.21
N GLY A 67 -2.89 -14.09 2.01
CA GLY A 67 -3.01 -13.99 3.46
C GLY A 67 -3.75 -12.75 3.95
N THR A 68 -4.04 -11.78 3.06
CA THR A 68 -4.67 -10.49 3.40
C THR A 68 -5.88 -10.23 2.54
N ALA A 69 -5.83 -9.30 1.60
CA ALA A 69 -6.96 -8.80 0.83
C ALA A 69 -7.82 -9.90 0.17
N TYR A 70 -7.19 -10.94 -0.38
CA TYR A 70 -7.95 -12.07 -0.96
C TYR A 70 -8.76 -12.81 0.10
N ARG A 71 -8.13 -13.18 1.22
CA ARG A 71 -8.81 -13.87 2.32
C ARG A 71 -9.96 -13.02 2.86
N ASP A 72 -9.70 -11.73 3.06
CA ASP A 72 -10.67 -10.82 3.68
C ASP A 72 -11.87 -10.58 2.75
N VAL A 73 -11.67 -10.40 1.43
CA VAL A 73 -12.78 -10.30 0.46
C VAL A 73 -13.62 -11.58 0.47
N ILE A 74 -13.00 -12.77 0.44
CA ILE A 74 -13.73 -14.04 0.47
C ILE A 74 -14.48 -14.23 1.79
N SER A 75 -13.90 -13.79 2.93
CA SER A 75 -14.56 -13.82 4.24
C SER A 75 -15.82 -12.94 4.24
N ILE A 76 -15.69 -11.68 3.81
CA ILE A 76 -16.82 -10.74 3.74
C ILE A 76 -17.93 -11.27 2.84
N LEU A 77 -17.61 -11.84 1.67
CA LEU A 77 -18.62 -12.44 0.79
C LEU A 77 -19.41 -13.57 1.47
N LYS A 78 -18.72 -14.36 2.31
CA LYS A 78 -19.36 -15.44 3.09
C LYS A 78 -20.20 -14.89 4.24
N GLU A 79 -19.68 -13.91 4.96
CA GLU A 79 -20.40 -13.24 6.07
C GLU A 79 -21.69 -12.56 5.58
N LEU A 80 -21.67 -11.99 4.37
CA LEU A 80 -22.82 -11.40 3.70
C LEU A 80 -23.75 -12.42 3.03
N GLU A 81 -23.45 -13.72 3.12
CA GLU A 81 -24.21 -14.82 2.51
C GLU A 81 -24.37 -14.72 0.97
N ILE A 82 -23.45 -14.02 0.29
CA ILE A 82 -23.44 -13.85 -1.17
C ILE A 82 -22.33 -14.67 -1.86
N TYR A 83 -21.59 -15.45 -1.10
CA TYR A 83 -20.55 -16.30 -1.65
C TYR A 83 -21.13 -17.57 -2.29
N SER A 84 -20.59 -17.92 -3.46
CA SER A 84 -20.84 -19.22 -4.12
C SER A 84 -19.55 -19.78 -4.68
N GLU A 85 -19.32 -21.10 -4.49
CA GLU A 85 -18.16 -21.82 -5.05
C GLU A 85 -18.14 -21.78 -6.59
N GLU A 86 -19.29 -21.75 -7.24
CA GLU A 86 -19.43 -21.69 -8.70
C GLU A 86 -18.76 -20.45 -9.30
N TYR A 87 -18.79 -19.33 -8.58
CA TYR A 87 -18.23 -18.05 -9.02
C TYR A 87 -16.77 -17.83 -8.57
N HIS A 88 -16.19 -18.81 -7.88
CA HIS A 88 -14.87 -18.68 -7.28
C HIS A 88 -13.81 -19.51 -8.01
N ASN A 89 -12.93 -18.89 -8.76
CA ASN A 89 -11.77 -19.52 -9.36
C ASN A 89 -10.55 -19.40 -8.42
N LYS A 90 -10.32 -20.45 -7.62
CA LYS A 90 -9.24 -20.52 -6.63
C LYS A 90 -7.84 -20.61 -7.27
N SER A 91 -7.73 -21.13 -8.49
CA SER A 91 -6.46 -21.27 -9.21
C SER A 91 -5.97 -19.94 -9.74
N GLU A 92 -6.87 -19.17 -10.38
CA GLU A 92 -6.58 -17.86 -10.92
C GLU A 92 -6.72 -16.73 -9.88
N LEU A 93 -7.20 -17.04 -8.67
CA LEU A 93 -7.53 -16.07 -7.63
C LEU A 93 -8.49 -15.01 -8.17
N SER A 94 -9.68 -15.41 -8.54
CA SER A 94 -10.72 -14.50 -9.01
C SER A 94 -12.11 -14.91 -8.54
N TYR A 95 -13.00 -13.94 -8.46
CA TYR A 95 -14.39 -14.14 -8.07
C TYR A 95 -15.31 -13.35 -9.01
N SER A 96 -16.36 -13.99 -9.50
CA SER A 96 -17.39 -13.31 -10.30
C SER A 96 -18.54 -12.86 -9.41
N LEU A 97 -18.83 -11.55 -9.42
CA LEU A 97 -19.90 -10.96 -8.60
C LEU A 97 -20.76 -10.03 -9.45
N ASN A 98 -22.04 -10.30 -9.55
CA ASN A 98 -23.00 -9.45 -10.29
C ASN A 98 -22.58 -9.15 -11.75
N GLY A 99 -21.98 -10.12 -12.45
CA GLY A 99 -21.47 -9.93 -13.81
C GLY A 99 -20.15 -9.17 -13.91
N ASN A 100 -19.50 -8.87 -12.77
CA ASN A 100 -18.18 -8.30 -12.70
C ASN A 100 -17.13 -9.37 -12.42
N LEU A 101 -15.88 -9.07 -12.74
CA LEU A 101 -14.72 -9.86 -12.35
C LEU A 101 -13.94 -9.15 -11.25
N ILE A 102 -13.81 -9.77 -10.08
CA ILE A 102 -12.86 -9.37 -9.05
C ILE A 102 -11.64 -10.28 -9.18
N GLU A 103 -10.49 -9.73 -9.58
CA GLU A 103 -9.24 -10.49 -9.75
C GLU A 103 -8.17 -10.03 -8.77
N PHE A 104 -7.35 -10.99 -8.33
CA PHE A 104 -6.26 -10.76 -7.39
C PHE A 104 -4.94 -11.09 -8.07
N ILE A 105 -4.09 -10.09 -8.24
CA ILE A 105 -2.81 -10.23 -8.93
C ILE A 105 -1.65 -9.81 -8.03
N SER A 106 -0.50 -10.45 -8.18
CA SER A 106 0.74 -10.04 -7.53
C SER A 106 1.72 -9.44 -8.53
N ILE A 107 2.49 -8.44 -8.09
CA ILE A 107 3.40 -7.68 -8.94
C ILE A 107 4.60 -8.51 -9.37
N ASP A 108 5.03 -9.47 -8.55
CA ASP A 108 6.08 -10.44 -8.90
C ASP A 108 5.76 -11.26 -10.17
N GLN A 109 4.50 -11.25 -10.63
CA GLN A 109 4.07 -11.85 -11.90
C GLN A 109 3.91 -10.78 -13.00
N SER A 110 4.97 -10.07 -13.32
CA SER A 110 4.99 -8.89 -14.19
C SER A 110 4.29 -9.04 -15.55
N GLN A 111 4.23 -10.25 -16.12
CA GLN A 111 3.52 -10.50 -17.38
C GLN A 111 2.00 -10.34 -17.27
N LYS A 112 1.40 -10.62 -16.10
CA LYS A 112 -0.05 -10.45 -15.86
C LYS A 112 -0.45 -8.98 -15.73
N ILE A 113 0.47 -8.12 -15.31
CA ILE A 113 0.22 -6.69 -15.11
C ILE A 113 0.11 -5.96 -16.44
N ARG A 114 0.94 -6.31 -17.42
CA ARG A 114 1.13 -5.56 -18.66
C ARG A 114 0.04 -5.74 -19.73
N GLY A 115 -0.82 -6.74 -19.61
CA GLY A 115 -1.74 -7.14 -20.69
C GLY A 115 -3.22 -6.83 -20.47
N ARG A 116 -3.67 -6.49 -19.26
CA ARG A 116 -5.08 -6.43 -18.92
C ARG A 116 -5.56 -5.01 -18.63
N LYS A 117 -6.62 -4.56 -19.30
CA LYS A 117 -7.39 -3.38 -18.90
C LYS A 117 -8.24 -3.72 -17.68
N ARG A 118 -8.41 -2.75 -16.80
CA ARG A 118 -9.26 -2.83 -15.62
C ARG A 118 -10.04 -1.54 -15.43
N ASP A 119 -11.16 -1.63 -14.74
CA ASP A 119 -11.94 -0.45 -14.42
C ASP A 119 -11.53 0.11 -13.07
N TYR A 120 -11.43 -0.73 -12.07
CA TYR A 120 -11.02 -0.37 -10.72
C TYR A 120 -9.72 -1.06 -10.34
N LEU A 121 -8.84 -0.31 -9.69
CA LEU A 121 -7.57 -0.79 -9.18
C LEU A 121 -7.47 -0.53 -7.67
N TRP A 122 -7.02 -1.53 -6.93
CA TRP A 122 -6.58 -1.33 -5.56
C TRP A 122 -5.17 -1.89 -5.37
N CYS A 123 -4.24 -0.99 -4.98
CA CYS A 123 -2.87 -1.32 -4.60
C CYS A 123 -2.79 -1.48 -3.08
N ASN A 124 -2.85 -2.72 -2.60
CA ASN A 124 -2.74 -3.04 -1.18
C ASN A 124 -1.28 -3.02 -0.72
N GLU A 125 -0.97 -2.29 0.34
CA GLU A 125 0.38 -1.99 0.82
C GLU A 125 1.25 -1.38 -0.29
N ALA A 126 0.77 -0.28 -0.86
CA ALA A 126 1.37 0.36 -2.03
C ALA A 126 2.81 0.86 -1.80
N ASN A 127 3.22 1.06 -0.54
CA ASN A 127 4.60 1.37 -0.16
C ASN A 127 5.60 0.25 -0.50
N GLU A 128 5.12 -0.99 -0.69
CA GLU A 128 5.97 -2.11 -1.13
C GLU A 128 6.28 -2.08 -2.65
N PHE A 129 5.58 -1.25 -3.44
CA PHE A 129 5.67 -1.22 -4.90
C PHE A 129 6.80 -0.29 -5.35
N ALA A 130 7.48 -0.68 -6.45
CA ALA A 130 8.31 0.27 -7.18
C ALA A 130 7.43 1.26 -7.95
N TYR A 131 7.94 2.47 -8.19
CA TYR A 131 7.21 3.50 -8.92
C TYR A 131 6.87 3.07 -10.36
N GLU A 132 7.73 2.29 -10.99
CA GLU A 132 7.53 1.72 -12.32
C GLU A 132 6.33 0.76 -12.37
N ASP A 133 6.12 -0.03 -11.31
CA ASP A 133 4.96 -0.93 -11.20
C ASP A 133 3.67 -0.12 -11.13
N TRP A 134 3.66 0.93 -10.30
CA TRP A 134 2.55 1.87 -10.22
C TRP A 134 2.22 2.50 -11.57
N GLN A 135 3.23 2.98 -12.31
CA GLN A 135 3.03 3.56 -13.64
C GLN A 135 2.37 2.58 -14.62
N GLN A 136 2.79 1.31 -14.60
CA GLN A 136 2.20 0.27 -15.45
C GLN A 136 0.74 -0.02 -15.09
N LEU A 137 0.41 0.04 -13.81
CA LEU A 137 -0.94 -0.23 -13.31
C LEU A 137 -1.91 0.92 -13.64
N ILE A 138 -1.52 2.17 -13.36
CA ILE A 138 -2.39 3.34 -13.54
C ILE A 138 -2.75 3.58 -15.01
N LEU A 139 -1.80 3.34 -15.94
CA LEU A 139 -2.04 3.53 -17.39
C LEU A 139 -3.11 2.59 -17.96
N ARG A 140 -3.45 1.50 -17.26
CA ARG A 140 -4.40 0.49 -17.70
C ARG A 140 -5.68 0.46 -16.88
N THR A 141 -5.87 1.45 -16.02
CA THR A 141 -7.07 1.60 -15.19
C THR A 141 -7.93 2.73 -15.75
N THR A 142 -9.20 2.47 -15.98
CA THR A 142 -10.11 3.41 -16.64
C THR A 142 -10.93 4.25 -15.67
N GLU A 143 -11.30 3.69 -14.51
CA GLU A 143 -12.13 4.35 -13.49
C GLU A 143 -11.27 4.82 -12.31
N GLN A 144 -11.56 4.37 -11.12
CA GLN A 144 -10.91 4.81 -9.88
C GLN A 144 -9.80 3.88 -9.42
N ILE A 145 -8.86 4.47 -8.70
CA ILE A 145 -7.68 3.80 -8.16
C ILE A 145 -7.61 4.07 -6.66
N TYR A 146 -7.39 3.01 -5.89
CA TYR A 146 -7.25 3.05 -4.44
C TYR A 146 -5.87 2.55 -4.04
N LEU A 147 -5.25 3.23 -3.07
CA LEU A 147 -4.01 2.80 -2.44
C LEU A 147 -4.21 2.76 -0.93
N ASP A 148 -3.74 1.72 -0.28
CA ASP A 148 -3.56 1.74 1.17
C ASP A 148 -2.13 1.39 1.54
N TYR A 149 -1.62 2.00 2.60
CA TYR A 149 -0.27 1.76 3.09
C TYR A 149 -0.05 2.28 4.51
N ASN A 150 1.01 1.77 5.15
CA ASN A 150 1.57 2.34 6.36
C ASN A 150 2.76 3.23 5.98
N PRO A 151 2.90 4.43 6.57
CA PRO A 151 3.90 5.41 6.18
C PRO A 151 5.28 5.13 6.79
N SER A 152 5.80 3.92 6.59
CA SER A 152 7.06 3.43 7.14
C SER A 152 8.31 3.92 6.42
N ASP A 153 8.16 4.40 5.19
CA ASP A 153 9.25 4.97 4.40
C ASP A 153 9.00 6.46 4.16
N PRO A 154 9.81 7.38 4.73
CA PRO A 154 9.63 8.81 4.58
C PRO A 154 9.92 9.32 3.15
N TYR A 155 10.61 8.53 2.34
CA TYR A 155 10.98 8.87 0.96
C TYR A 155 10.14 8.15 -0.09
N SER A 156 9.01 7.58 0.30
CA SER A 156 8.13 6.87 -0.63
C SER A 156 7.69 7.79 -1.78
N TRP A 157 7.75 7.27 -2.99
CA TRP A 157 7.25 7.92 -4.21
C TRP A 157 5.78 8.36 -4.10
N ILE A 158 5.02 7.75 -3.19
CA ILE A 158 3.60 8.07 -2.97
C ILE A 158 3.44 9.54 -2.57
N TYR A 159 4.34 10.08 -1.73
CA TYR A 159 4.26 11.46 -1.25
C TYR A 159 4.48 12.48 -2.36
N GLU A 160 5.45 12.24 -3.23
CA GLU A 160 5.82 13.19 -4.28
C GLU A 160 4.98 13.03 -5.56
N LYS A 161 4.58 11.80 -5.91
CA LYS A 161 4.01 11.47 -7.22
C LYS A 161 2.51 11.20 -7.20
N VAL A 162 1.91 10.98 -6.01
CA VAL A 162 0.48 10.62 -5.89
C VAL A 162 -0.27 11.64 -5.06
N ILE A 163 0.14 11.89 -3.81
CA ILE A 163 -0.62 12.75 -2.90
C ILE A 163 -0.68 14.20 -3.38
N THR A 164 0.35 14.65 -4.10
CA THR A 164 0.44 16.03 -4.64
C THR A 164 -0.44 16.26 -5.87
N ARG A 165 -1.14 15.25 -6.39
CA ARG A 165 -1.98 15.37 -7.57
C ARG A 165 -3.31 16.01 -7.22
N ASP A 166 -3.83 16.85 -8.13
CA ASP A 166 -5.13 17.52 -8.00
C ASP A 166 -6.33 16.53 -8.07
N ASP A 167 -6.12 15.33 -8.65
CA ASP A 167 -7.10 14.27 -8.79
C ASP A 167 -6.94 13.16 -7.72
N CYS A 168 -6.37 13.49 -6.55
CA CYS A 168 -6.12 12.57 -5.45
C CYS A 168 -6.78 13.02 -4.15
N THR A 169 -7.76 12.24 -3.67
CA THR A 169 -8.28 12.35 -2.30
C THR A 169 -7.33 11.64 -1.34
N PHE A 170 -6.85 12.34 -0.32
CA PHE A 170 -6.00 11.79 0.74
C PHE A 170 -6.80 11.56 2.02
N ILE A 171 -6.75 10.34 2.54
CA ILE A 171 -7.44 9.92 3.77
C ILE A 171 -6.41 9.38 4.75
N LYS A 172 -6.25 10.04 5.89
CA LYS A 172 -5.45 9.55 7.01
C LYS A 172 -6.36 8.89 8.05
N SER A 173 -5.92 7.74 8.58
CA SER A 173 -6.64 6.99 9.60
C SER A 173 -5.72 6.42 10.67
N THR A 174 -6.25 6.25 11.88
CA THR A 174 -5.57 5.63 13.01
C THR A 174 -6.40 4.46 13.53
N TYR A 175 -5.84 3.64 14.42
CA TYR A 175 -6.60 2.58 15.12
C TYR A 175 -7.85 3.12 15.83
N LEU A 176 -7.83 4.38 16.31
CA LEU A 176 -8.99 5.03 16.95
C LEU A 176 -10.19 5.24 16.01
N ALA A 177 -9.96 5.20 14.70
CA ALA A 177 -11.03 5.28 13.70
C ALA A 177 -11.73 3.93 13.46
N ASN A 178 -11.27 2.86 14.10
CA ASN A 178 -11.81 1.52 13.95
C ASN A 178 -12.64 1.12 15.21
N PRO A 179 -13.97 1.21 15.16
CA PRO A 179 -14.83 0.91 16.30
C PRO A 179 -14.94 -0.60 16.61
N PHE A 180 -14.36 -1.46 15.78
CA PHE A 180 -14.44 -2.92 15.90
C PHE A 180 -13.21 -3.53 16.58
N LEU A 181 -12.29 -2.71 17.09
CA LEU A 181 -11.13 -3.23 17.83
C LEU A 181 -11.54 -3.59 19.26
N ASP A 182 -10.99 -4.71 19.70
CA ASP A 182 -11.05 -5.08 21.12
C ASP A 182 -10.10 -4.24 21.99
N ASP A 183 -10.43 -4.13 23.26
CA ASP A 183 -9.68 -3.32 24.22
C ASP A 183 -8.24 -3.82 24.40
N GLU A 184 -7.99 -5.12 24.24
CA GLU A 184 -6.66 -5.73 24.35
C GLU A 184 -5.75 -5.29 23.20
N THR A 185 -6.27 -5.29 21.96
CA THR A 185 -5.54 -4.77 20.80
C THR A 185 -5.23 -3.28 20.94
N ILE A 186 -6.18 -2.49 21.46
CA ILE A 186 -5.95 -1.06 21.71
C ILE A 186 -4.86 -0.88 22.78
N ALA A 187 -4.91 -1.65 23.86
CA ALA A 187 -3.91 -1.57 24.93
C ALA A 187 -2.50 -1.92 24.43
N GLU A 188 -2.36 -2.91 23.54
CA GLU A 188 -1.07 -3.25 22.96
C GLU A 188 -0.53 -2.14 22.04
N ILE A 189 -1.39 -1.49 21.26
CA ILE A 189 -0.98 -0.34 20.44
C ILE A 189 -0.57 0.84 21.32
N GLU A 190 -1.32 1.13 22.39
CA GLU A 190 -1.00 2.22 23.32
C GLU A 190 0.30 1.97 24.09
N ARG A 191 0.61 0.72 24.42
CA ARG A 191 1.87 0.34 25.08
C ARG A 191 3.09 0.70 24.25
N LEU A 192 2.98 0.66 22.90
CA LEU A 192 4.07 1.07 22.01
C LEU A 192 4.44 2.55 22.16
N LYS A 193 3.52 3.38 22.61
CA LYS A 193 3.77 4.81 22.85
C LYS A 193 4.91 5.07 23.80
N GLU A 194 5.06 4.21 24.81
CA GLU A 194 6.11 4.32 25.81
C GLU A 194 7.36 3.50 25.44
N LEU A 195 7.15 2.33 24.82
CA LEU A 195 8.23 1.39 24.51
C LEU A 195 9.01 1.78 23.25
N ASP A 196 8.31 2.24 22.23
CA ASP A 196 8.89 2.64 20.92
C ASP A 196 8.06 3.76 20.31
N PRO A 197 8.27 5.03 20.71
CA PRO A 197 7.51 6.17 20.23
C PRO A 197 7.56 6.36 18.71
N ASP A 198 8.68 6.04 18.06
CA ASP A 198 8.83 6.18 16.61
C ASP A 198 8.00 5.11 15.88
N TYR A 199 8.00 3.87 16.36
CA TYR A 199 7.16 2.81 15.85
C TYR A 199 5.66 3.14 16.06
N TRP A 200 5.30 3.63 17.26
CA TRP A 200 3.92 4.04 17.56
C TRP A 200 3.44 5.20 16.65
N ARG A 201 4.30 6.16 16.32
CA ARG A 201 3.95 7.23 15.39
C ARG A 201 3.55 6.68 14.02
N VAL A 202 4.29 5.73 13.49
CA VAL A 202 4.03 5.12 12.17
C VAL A 202 2.83 4.17 12.23
N TYR A 203 2.90 3.21 13.13
CA TYR A 203 1.95 2.10 13.15
C TYR A 203 0.73 2.33 14.04
N GLY A 204 0.79 3.26 14.98
CA GLY A 204 -0.36 3.74 15.76
C GLY A 204 -1.04 4.93 15.08
N LEU A 205 -0.33 6.05 14.93
CA LEU A 205 -0.90 7.30 14.42
C LEU A 205 -0.96 7.39 12.89
N GLY A 206 -0.24 6.53 12.16
CA GLY A 206 -0.12 6.64 10.72
C GLY A 206 0.61 7.90 10.27
N ASP A 207 1.54 8.39 11.09
CA ASP A 207 2.44 9.49 10.75
C ASP A 207 3.61 8.96 9.95
N ILE A 208 4.16 9.78 9.06
CA ILE A 208 5.35 9.44 8.31
C ILE A 208 6.49 9.14 9.27
N ALA A 209 7.24 8.06 9.02
CA ALA A 209 8.40 7.68 9.81
C ALA A 209 9.33 8.90 9.94
N SER A 210 9.79 9.15 11.16
CA SER A 210 10.80 10.19 11.33
C SER A 210 12.13 9.71 10.75
N ALA A 211 12.87 10.62 10.15
CA ALA A 211 14.25 10.35 9.74
C ALA A 211 15.19 10.11 10.97
N SER A 212 14.63 9.92 12.17
CA SER A 212 15.37 9.76 13.43
C SER A 212 16.22 8.48 13.49
N THR A 213 15.87 7.46 12.71
CA THR A 213 16.70 6.25 12.52
C THR A 213 17.84 6.46 11.54
N GLN A 214 17.91 7.59 10.87
CA GLN A 214 19.03 7.91 10.00
C GLN A 214 20.28 8.19 10.83
N ILE A 215 21.36 7.52 10.50
CA ILE A 215 22.70 7.78 11.11
C ILE A 215 23.11 9.23 10.83
N PHE A 216 22.83 9.72 9.61
CA PHE A 216 23.04 11.11 9.22
C PHE A 216 21.71 11.84 9.17
N LYS A 217 21.42 12.67 10.18
CA LYS A 217 20.14 13.41 10.32
C LYS A 217 20.01 14.62 9.41
N SER A 218 21.12 15.13 8.91
CA SER A 218 21.16 16.24 7.95
C SER A 218 22.29 16.01 6.94
N PHE A 219 21.97 16.12 5.67
CA PHE A 219 22.92 16.11 4.57
C PHE A 219 22.37 16.97 3.43
N ASN A 220 23.27 17.48 2.60
CA ASN A 220 22.91 18.23 1.41
C ASN A 220 23.17 17.37 0.17
N LEU A 221 22.24 17.39 -0.77
CA LEU A 221 22.47 16.83 -2.09
C LEU A 221 23.31 17.82 -2.88
N VAL A 222 24.37 17.34 -3.52
CA VAL A 222 25.27 18.13 -4.36
C VAL A 222 25.39 17.47 -5.73
N ASP A 223 25.52 18.28 -6.76
CA ASP A 223 25.63 17.80 -8.15
C ASP A 223 26.97 17.15 -8.43
N ASP A 224 28.02 17.54 -7.71
CA ASP A 224 29.37 17.01 -7.89
C ASP A 224 30.10 16.79 -6.56
N VAL A 225 30.94 15.76 -6.52
CA VAL A 225 31.69 15.38 -5.33
C VAL A 225 33.02 16.11 -5.31
N GLN A 226 33.33 16.75 -4.18
CA GLN A 226 34.55 17.50 -3.96
C GLN A 226 35.46 16.80 -2.95
N GLY A 227 36.76 17.10 -3.00
CA GLY A 227 37.74 16.62 -2.05
C GLY A 227 38.56 15.42 -2.52
N SER A 228 39.34 14.86 -1.60
CA SER A 228 40.21 13.71 -1.85
C SER A 228 39.50 12.41 -1.47
N LEU A 229 39.65 11.38 -2.27
CA LEU A 229 39.10 10.06 -1.97
C LEU A 229 39.71 9.52 -0.68
N VAL A 230 38.86 9.19 0.29
CA VAL A 230 39.24 8.59 1.58
C VAL A 230 39.16 7.06 1.52
N GLY A 231 38.14 6.54 0.86
CA GLY A 231 37.94 5.10 0.76
C GLY A 231 36.62 4.72 0.11
N PHE A 232 36.34 3.43 0.15
CA PHE A 232 35.10 2.85 -0.36
C PHE A 232 34.36 2.14 0.77
N GLY A 233 33.04 2.24 0.78
CA GLY A 233 32.15 1.46 1.61
C GLY A 233 31.40 0.45 0.77
N LEU A 234 31.38 -0.81 1.18
CA LEU A 234 30.61 -1.86 0.55
C LEU A 234 29.72 -2.52 1.60
N ASP A 235 28.42 -2.50 1.32
CA ASP A 235 27.41 -3.24 2.09
C ASP A 235 26.85 -4.36 1.21
N PHE A 236 26.90 -5.58 1.74
CA PHE A 236 26.36 -6.75 1.05
C PHE A 236 24.89 -6.92 1.46
N GLY A 237 23.99 -6.68 0.51
CA GLY A 237 22.58 -6.97 0.70
C GLY A 237 22.34 -8.48 0.87
N PHE A 238 21.34 -8.81 1.70
CA PHE A 238 20.92 -10.20 1.93
C PHE A 238 19.44 -10.35 1.63
N THR A 239 19.09 -11.37 0.85
CA THR A 239 17.73 -11.79 0.47
C THR A 239 16.90 -10.71 -0.25
N ASN A 240 16.55 -9.59 0.39
CA ASN A 240 15.71 -8.53 -0.18
C ASN A 240 16.35 -7.13 -0.10
N SER A 241 17.57 -7.04 0.37
CA SER A 241 18.32 -5.78 0.44
C SER A 241 19.32 -5.71 -0.70
N PRO A 242 19.44 -4.56 -1.38
CA PRO A 242 20.46 -4.38 -2.43
C PRO A 242 21.85 -4.36 -1.81
N SER A 243 22.86 -4.82 -2.57
CA SER A 243 24.26 -4.54 -2.24
C SER A 243 24.60 -3.13 -2.69
N ALA A 244 25.19 -2.33 -1.81
CA ALA A 244 25.53 -0.94 -2.07
C ALA A 244 27.05 -0.73 -2.03
N LEU A 245 27.59 -0.04 -3.04
CA LEU A 245 28.97 0.40 -3.09
C LEU A 245 28.98 1.94 -3.13
N CYS A 246 29.71 2.55 -2.23
CA CYS A 246 29.91 3.99 -2.23
C CYS A 246 31.38 4.37 -2.15
N ALA A 247 31.73 5.55 -2.69
CA ALA A 247 33.01 6.19 -2.48
C ALA A 247 32.83 7.37 -1.50
N VAL A 248 33.77 7.52 -0.59
CA VAL A 248 33.79 8.58 0.42
C VAL A 248 34.94 9.50 0.13
N TYR A 249 34.65 10.79 0.02
CA TYR A 249 35.64 11.85 -0.20
C TYR A 249 35.60 12.82 0.99
N GLN A 250 36.71 13.46 1.26
CA GLN A 250 36.87 14.46 2.32
C GLN A 250 37.37 15.77 1.74
N LEU A 251 36.72 16.85 2.11
CA LEU A 251 37.19 18.21 1.90
C LEU A 251 36.97 18.99 3.19
N ASP A 252 38.06 19.44 3.80
CA ASP A 252 38.07 20.06 5.12
C ASP A 252 37.35 19.20 6.17
N ASP A 253 36.34 19.72 6.87
CA ASP A 253 35.51 19.02 7.85
C ASP A 253 34.27 18.34 7.25
N SER A 254 34.17 18.34 5.93
CA SER A 254 32.99 17.79 5.22
C SER A 254 33.33 16.46 4.56
N LEU A 255 32.38 15.52 4.65
CA LEU A 255 32.42 14.25 3.93
C LEU A 255 31.40 14.30 2.77
N TYR A 256 31.85 13.85 1.61
CA TYR A 256 31.04 13.66 0.41
C TYR A 256 30.94 12.17 0.12
N ILE A 257 29.72 11.70 -0.09
CA ILE A 257 29.44 10.29 -0.37
C ILE A 257 28.87 10.20 -1.79
N LYS A 258 29.49 9.39 -2.62
CA LYS A 258 29.04 9.10 -3.99
C LYS A 258 28.62 7.66 -4.09
N GLU A 259 27.35 7.44 -4.43
CA GLU A 259 26.90 6.09 -4.81
C GLU A 259 27.56 5.69 -6.14
N LEU A 260 28.22 4.54 -6.15
CA LEU A 260 28.85 3.98 -7.33
C LEU A 260 28.02 2.86 -7.94
N SER A 261 27.38 2.06 -7.12
CA SER A 261 26.56 0.95 -7.57
C SER A 261 25.54 0.56 -6.50
N LEU A 262 24.31 0.27 -6.94
CA LEU A 262 23.25 -0.35 -6.15
C LEU A 262 22.79 -1.60 -6.91
N ILE A 263 23.09 -2.78 -6.40
CA ILE A 263 22.81 -4.05 -7.07
C ILE A 263 21.73 -4.80 -6.28
N HIS A 264 20.60 -4.99 -6.90
CA HIS A 264 19.57 -5.90 -6.42
C HIS A 264 19.90 -7.33 -6.85
N ILE A 265 20.12 -8.19 -5.89
CA ILE A 265 20.40 -9.61 -6.12
C ILE A 265 19.07 -10.38 -6.19
#